data_9c5e9ef5a5274dddc3b63bf7850dd0bc
#
_entry.id   9c5e9ef5a5274dddc3b63bf7850dd0bc
#
_cell.length_a   1.000
_cell.length_b   1.000
_cell.length_c   1.000
_cell.angle_alpha   90.00
_cell.angle_beta   90.00
_cell.angle_gamma   90.00
#
_symmetry.space_group_name_H-M   'P 1'
#
loop_
_entity.id
_entity.type
_entity.pdbx_description
1 polymer ?
#
loop_
_entity_poly.entity_id
_entity_poly.type
_entity_poly.pdbx_seq_one_letter_code
_entity_poly.pdbx_strand_id
1 'polypeptide(L)'
;MEEWNSGIVEEWRSGRVKEMISVRQSPIHGSGVFATEKIPAGTLVCIYTGELISSEEAEKRSEARSRETPLAPIYIFEIDENLCIDATDTGTENPARFINHSCDENCEAVWNARERRMEIRALRNIAPGEEISFDYGFELAGFFEHPCRCGARNCVGYIVARPLRPALLRKLAKKKRSHLTK
;
A
#
# COMPACT_ATOMS: atom_id res chain seq x y z
N MET A 1 27.56 0.91 -15.80
CA MET A 1 26.93 2.12 -15.26
C MET A 1 25.84 2.49 -16.23
N GLU A 2 24.64 1.96 -15.98
CA GLU A 2 23.47 2.25 -16.83
C GLU A 2 22.91 3.59 -16.40
N GLU A 3 22.84 4.52 -17.35
CA GLU A 3 22.17 5.81 -17.20
C GLU A 3 20.66 5.56 -16.96
N TRP A 4 20.26 5.51 -15.69
CA TRP A 4 18.86 5.50 -15.33
C TRP A 4 18.26 6.89 -15.56
N ASN A 5 17.57 6.94 -16.59
CA ASN A 5 16.82 7.91 -17.34
C ASN A 5 16.18 9.04 -16.51
N SER A 6 16.74 10.23 -16.57
CA SER A 6 16.15 11.49 -16.10
C SER A 6 14.75 11.78 -16.68
N GLY A 7 14.36 11.09 -17.75
CA GLY A 7 13.06 11.21 -18.41
C GLY A 7 11.86 10.77 -17.55
N ILE A 8 12.04 9.81 -16.62
CA ILE A 8 10.92 9.30 -15.79
C ILE A 8 10.44 10.36 -14.78
N VAL A 9 11.34 11.20 -14.27
CA VAL A 9 10.98 12.29 -13.34
C VAL A 9 10.24 13.40 -14.07
N GLU A 10 10.60 13.66 -15.33
CA GLU A 10 9.90 14.62 -16.19
C GLU A 10 8.50 14.09 -16.59
N GLU A 11 8.34 12.78 -16.83
CA GLU A 11 7.04 12.17 -17.13
C GLU A 11 6.07 12.29 -15.94
N TRP A 12 6.54 12.14 -14.70
CA TRP A 12 5.70 12.35 -13.53
C TRP A 12 5.32 13.83 -13.33
N ARG A 13 6.26 14.76 -13.56
CA ARG A 13 6.02 16.20 -13.51
C ARG A 13 5.16 16.70 -14.68
N SER A 14 5.20 16.02 -15.83
CA SER A 14 4.44 16.38 -17.04
C SER A 14 2.96 15.98 -17.02
N GLY A 15 2.47 15.35 -15.94
CA GLY A 15 1.06 14.97 -15.80
C GLY A 15 0.68 13.61 -16.40
N ARG A 16 1.55 12.94 -17.17
CA ARG A 16 1.23 11.65 -17.84
C ARG A 16 0.89 10.54 -16.86
N VAL A 17 1.54 10.50 -15.68
CA VAL A 17 1.23 9.52 -14.63
C VAL A 17 -0.17 9.75 -14.05
N LYS A 18 -0.64 10.99 -13.99
CA LYS A 18 -2.01 11.32 -13.55
C LYS A 18 -3.08 10.84 -14.53
N GLU A 19 -2.72 10.60 -15.79
CA GLU A 19 -3.63 10.12 -16.83
C GLU A 19 -3.81 8.60 -16.80
N MET A 20 -2.78 7.84 -16.37
CA MET A 20 -2.81 6.38 -16.33
C MET A 20 -3.66 5.79 -15.18
N ILE A 21 -4.02 6.61 -14.19
CA ILE A 21 -4.73 6.15 -12.99
C ILE A 21 -5.88 7.09 -12.60
N SER A 22 -6.90 6.55 -11.97
CA SER A 22 -8.03 7.31 -11.41
C SER A 22 -8.40 6.81 -10.02
N VAL A 23 -8.81 7.74 -9.15
CA VAL A 23 -9.34 7.42 -7.83
C VAL A 23 -10.85 7.28 -7.93
N ARG A 24 -11.41 6.17 -7.45
CA ARG A 24 -12.85 5.93 -7.36
C ARG A 24 -13.20 5.01 -6.20
N GLN A 25 -14.47 4.79 -5.94
CA GLN A 25 -14.91 3.85 -4.91
C GLN A 25 -14.39 2.43 -5.18
N SER A 26 -13.84 1.79 -4.17
CA SER A 26 -13.26 0.46 -4.23
C SER A 26 -14.18 -0.61 -3.64
N PRO A 27 -14.26 -1.79 -4.26
CA PRO A 27 -14.90 -2.96 -3.65
C PRO A 27 -14.10 -3.54 -2.47
N ILE A 28 -12.80 -3.20 -2.34
CA ILE A 28 -11.94 -3.67 -1.25
C ILE A 28 -12.22 -2.84 0.01
N HIS A 29 -11.99 -1.52 -0.07
CA HIS A 29 -12.23 -0.61 1.04
C HIS A 29 -12.24 0.85 0.56
N GLY A 30 -13.25 1.63 0.96
CA GLY A 30 -13.34 3.07 0.74
C GLY A 30 -13.03 3.50 -0.70
N SER A 31 -12.01 4.33 -0.87
CA SER A 31 -11.47 4.70 -2.18
C SER A 31 -10.39 3.72 -2.62
N GLY A 32 -10.21 3.57 -3.93
CA GLY A 32 -9.14 2.80 -4.54
C GLY A 32 -8.60 3.51 -5.79
N VAL A 33 -7.45 3.07 -6.25
CA VAL A 33 -6.78 3.57 -7.44
C VAL A 33 -6.92 2.55 -8.55
N PHE A 34 -7.33 2.99 -9.75
CA PHE A 34 -7.62 2.11 -10.87
C PHE A 34 -6.85 2.55 -12.11
N ALA A 35 -6.37 1.59 -12.87
CA ALA A 35 -5.76 1.84 -14.16
C ALA A 35 -6.82 2.38 -15.16
N THR A 36 -6.51 3.46 -15.87
CA THR A 36 -7.34 4.03 -16.95
C THR A 36 -6.99 3.44 -18.30
N GLU A 37 -5.74 2.96 -18.42
CA GLU A 37 -5.19 2.32 -19.62
C GLU A 37 -4.35 1.11 -19.22
N LYS A 38 -3.81 0.37 -20.20
CA LYS A 38 -2.89 -0.74 -19.93
C LYS A 38 -1.56 -0.22 -19.39
N ILE A 39 -1.16 -0.70 -18.22
CA ILE A 39 0.12 -0.39 -17.57
C ILE A 39 1.06 -1.60 -17.72
N PRO A 40 2.19 -1.49 -18.42
CA PRO A 40 3.17 -2.58 -18.53
C PRO A 40 3.86 -2.90 -17.22
N ALA A 41 4.32 -4.15 -17.05
CA ALA A 41 5.19 -4.54 -15.95
C ALA A 41 6.44 -3.64 -15.86
N GLY A 42 6.89 -3.31 -14.65
CA GLY A 42 8.05 -2.44 -14.39
C GLY A 42 7.77 -0.93 -14.48
N THR A 43 6.58 -0.52 -14.97
CA THR A 43 6.22 0.90 -15.06
C THR A 43 6.14 1.53 -13.67
N LEU A 44 6.68 2.75 -13.53
CA LEU A 44 6.41 3.62 -12.38
C LEU A 44 4.97 4.13 -12.48
N VAL A 45 4.08 3.62 -11.64
CA VAL A 45 2.66 3.94 -11.64
C VAL A 45 2.38 5.29 -10.98
N CYS A 46 2.95 5.51 -9.80
CA CYS A 46 2.88 6.78 -9.09
C CYS A 46 3.93 6.85 -7.98
N ILE A 47 4.04 8.01 -7.36
CA ILE A 47 4.90 8.23 -6.19
C ILE A 47 3.99 8.44 -4.98
N TYR A 48 4.28 7.72 -3.90
CA TYR A 48 3.63 7.94 -2.62
C TYR A 48 4.28 9.17 -1.97
N THR A 49 3.60 10.30 -2.02
CA THR A 49 4.09 11.58 -1.51
C THR A 49 3.56 11.87 -0.11
N GLY A 50 4.33 12.58 0.69
CA GLY A 50 3.99 12.97 2.05
C GLY A 50 5.17 13.62 2.75
N GLU A 51 4.98 13.94 4.02
CA GLU A 51 6.05 14.44 4.88
C GLU A 51 6.91 13.28 5.37
N LEU A 52 8.24 13.39 5.25
CA LEU A 52 9.16 12.42 5.84
C LEU A 52 9.31 12.73 7.34
N ILE A 53 8.90 11.78 8.17
CA ILE A 53 8.91 11.90 9.63
C ILE A 53 9.60 10.69 10.27
N SER A 54 10.07 10.85 11.51
CA SER A 54 10.57 9.70 12.28
C SER A 54 9.45 8.76 12.70
N SER A 55 9.78 7.49 12.98
CA SER A 55 8.81 6.51 13.50
C SER A 55 8.20 6.96 14.83
N GLU A 56 8.97 7.64 15.70
CA GLU A 56 8.46 8.22 16.95
C GLU A 56 7.40 9.30 16.68
N GLU A 57 7.65 10.19 15.71
CA GLU A 57 6.68 11.22 15.34
C GLU A 57 5.44 10.61 14.67
N ALA A 58 5.60 9.56 13.87
CA ALA A 58 4.50 8.82 13.25
C ALA A 58 3.57 8.19 14.30
N GLU A 59 4.11 7.57 15.34
CA GLU A 59 3.36 7.01 16.47
C GLU A 59 2.57 8.10 17.19
N LYS A 60 3.22 9.21 17.53
CA LYS A 60 2.63 10.38 18.18
C LYS A 60 1.45 10.95 17.41
N ARG A 61 1.62 11.15 16.07
CA ARG A 61 0.55 11.64 15.19
C ARG A 61 -0.60 10.66 15.09
N SER A 62 -0.32 9.36 14.97
CA SER A 62 -1.32 8.29 14.93
C SER A 62 -2.16 8.26 16.19
N GLU A 63 -1.53 8.35 17.37
CA GLU A 63 -2.22 8.37 18.64
C GLU A 63 -3.07 9.64 18.81
N ALA A 64 -2.53 10.82 18.49
CA ALA A 64 -3.25 12.08 18.59
C ALA A 64 -4.51 12.05 17.70
N ARG A 65 -4.37 11.61 16.44
CA ARG A 65 -5.47 11.53 15.49
C ARG A 65 -6.52 10.50 15.91
N SER A 66 -6.11 9.36 16.44
CA SER A 66 -7.04 8.35 16.97
C SER A 66 -7.87 8.85 18.15
N ARG A 67 -7.33 9.77 18.94
CA ARG A 67 -8.05 10.43 20.06
C ARG A 67 -9.02 11.51 19.55
N GLU A 68 -8.58 12.34 18.59
CA GLU A 68 -9.36 13.48 18.09
C GLU A 68 -10.43 13.06 17.08
N THR A 69 -10.09 12.13 16.20
CA THR A 69 -10.97 11.65 15.12
C THR A 69 -10.85 10.13 14.95
N PRO A 70 -11.46 9.33 15.85
CA PRO A 70 -11.26 7.87 15.92
C PRO A 70 -11.58 7.10 14.65
N LEU A 71 -12.39 7.66 13.75
CA LEU A 71 -12.80 7.02 12.48
C LEU A 71 -12.10 7.63 11.25
N ALA A 72 -11.27 8.64 11.44
CA ALA A 72 -10.55 9.24 10.32
C ALA A 72 -9.40 8.33 9.87
N PRO A 73 -9.21 8.12 8.56
CA PRO A 73 -8.11 7.32 8.07
C PRO A 73 -6.77 8.00 8.35
N ILE A 74 -5.78 7.18 8.64
CA ILE A 74 -4.37 7.58 8.82
C ILE A 74 -3.59 6.97 7.66
N TYR A 75 -2.82 7.80 6.96
CA TYR A 75 -2.06 7.40 5.78
C TYR A 75 -0.55 7.54 6.05
N ILE A 76 -0.04 6.76 6.99
CA ILE A 76 1.38 6.69 7.31
C ILE A 76 1.96 5.43 6.69
N PHE A 77 3.01 5.60 5.88
CA PHE A 77 3.76 4.54 5.24
C PHE A 77 5.12 4.38 5.94
N GLU A 78 5.37 3.21 6.54
CA GLU A 78 6.66 2.88 7.13
C GLU A 78 7.66 2.48 6.04
N ILE A 79 8.80 3.17 6.00
CA ILE A 79 9.89 2.90 5.05
C ILE A 79 10.87 1.91 5.68
N ASP A 80 11.27 2.20 6.90
CA ASP A 80 12.14 1.37 7.75
C ASP A 80 11.84 1.66 9.24
N GLU A 81 12.62 1.07 10.14
CA GLU A 81 12.45 1.20 11.59
C GLU A 81 12.51 2.64 12.13
N ASN A 82 13.06 3.59 11.37
CA ASN A 82 13.30 4.96 11.80
C ASN A 82 12.58 6.02 10.95
N LEU A 83 12.04 5.64 9.79
CA LEU A 83 11.57 6.59 8.78
C LEU A 83 10.20 6.21 8.24
N CYS A 84 9.29 7.17 8.23
CA CYS A 84 7.94 7.06 7.69
C CYS A 84 7.63 8.19 6.70
N ILE A 85 6.61 7.99 5.87
CA ILE A 85 5.96 9.02 5.07
C ILE A 85 4.55 9.25 5.61
N ASP A 86 4.25 10.45 6.08
CA ASP A 86 2.91 10.86 6.46
C ASP A 86 2.20 11.55 5.30
N ALA A 87 1.22 10.87 4.72
CA ALA A 87 0.38 11.39 3.63
C ALA A 87 -1.02 11.79 4.12
N THR A 88 -1.25 11.88 5.43
CA THR A 88 -2.58 12.07 6.01
C THR A 88 -3.20 13.40 5.58
N ASP A 89 -2.42 14.47 5.53
CA ASP A 89 -2.89 15.81 5.20
C ASP A 89 -2.53 16.29 3.77
N THR A 90 -2.11 15.37 2.88
CA THR A 90 -1.64 15.71 1.52
C THR A 90 -2.75 16.03 0.50
N GLY A 91 -4.00 16.20 0.91
CA GLY A 91 -5.09 16.51 -0.02
C GLY A 91 -5.35 15.44 -1.10
N THR A 92 -6.09 15.79 -2.15
CA THR A 92 -6.43 14.87 -3.26
C THR A 92 -5.32 14.71 -4.29
N GLU A 93 -4.23 15.46 -4.17
CA GLU A 93 -3.12 15.46 -5.14
C GLU A 93 -2.23 14.22 -5.03
N ASN A 94 -2.37 13.44 -3.94
CA ASN A 94 -1.65 12.19 -3.74
C ASN A 94 -2.57 10.97 -3.92
N PRO A 95 -2.81 10.48 -5.13
CA PRO A 95 -3.66 9.32 -5.38
C PRO A 95 -3.10 8.04 -4.73
N ALA A 96 -1.78 7.93 -4.57
CA ALA A 96 -1.13 6.73 -4.05
C ALA A 96 -1.59 6.34 -2.65
N ARG A 97 -2.00 7.30 -1.81
CA ARG A 97 -2.53 7.01 -0.46
C ARG A 97 -3.81 6.21 -0.46
N PHE A 98 -4.54 6.17 -1.58
CA PHE A 98 -5.78 5.41 -1.74
C PHE A 98 -5.57 4.02 -2.34
N ILE A 99 -4.32 3.62 -2.62
CA ILE A 99 -4.04 2.28 -3.11
C ILE A 99 -4.29 1.27 -1.99
N ASN A 100 -5.19 0.32 -2.22
CA ASN A 100 -5.56 -0.71 -1.26
C ASN A 100 -4.54 -1.85 -1.22
N HIS A 101 -4.58 -2.61 -0.12
CA HIS A 101 -3.86 -3.87 -0.01
C HIS A 101 -4.54 -4.98 -0.81
N SER A 102 -3.74 -5.85 -1.43
CA SER A 102 -4.19 -7.15 -1.92
C SER A 102 -3.22 -8.27 -1.54
N CYS A 103 -3.77 -9.46 -1.28
CA CYS A 103 -2.96 -10.67 -1.16
C CYS A 103 -2.43 -11.18 -2.51
N ASP A 104 -2.95 -10.64 -3.62
CA ASP A 104 -2.53 -10.88 -5.01
C ASP A 104 -2.23 -9.55 -5.69
N GLU A 105 -1.31 -8.83 -5.09
CA GLU A 105 -0.92 -7.49 -5.49
C GLU A 105 -0.41 -7.44 -6.93
N ASN A 106 -0.69 -6.34 -7.63
CA ASN A 106 -0.19 -6.05 -8.98
C ASN A 106 0.91 -4.99 -9.02
N CYS A 107 1.18 -4.35 -7.88
CA CYS A 107 2.26 -3.39 -7.71
C CYS A 107 3.08 -3.72 -6.46
N GLU A 108 4.26 -3.12 -6.40
CA GLU A 108 5.12 -3.07 -5.22
C GLU A 108 5.44 -1.63 -4.85
N ALA A 109 5.70 -1.39 -3.58
CA ALA A 109 6.21 -0.12 -3.08
C ALA A 109 7.72 -0.25 -2.85
N VAL A 110 8.52 0.58 -3.52
CA VAL A 110 9.98 0.54 -3.49
C VAL A 110 10.53 1.89 -3.03
N TRP A 111 11.32 1.88 -1.97
CA TRP A 111 12.02 3.07 -1.53
C TRP A 111 13.21 3.38 -2.44
N ASN A 112 13.16 4.51 -3.12
CA ASN A 112 14.26 5.05 -3.88
C ASN A 112 15.09 5.98 -2.98
N ALA A 113 16.15 5.46 -2.37
CA ALA A 113 16.99 6.19 -1.43
C ALA A 113 17.71 7.39 -2.06
N ARG A 114 18.06 7.32 -3.35
CA ARG A 114 18.71 8.40 -4.09
C ARG A 114 17.77 9.61 -4.25
N GLU A 115 16.53 9.34 -4.63
CA GLU A 115 15.51 10.36 -4.88
C GLU A 115 14.70 10.68 -3.61
N ARG A 116 14.92 9.95 -2.51
CA ARG A 116 14.21 10.03 -1.23
C ARG A 116 12.69 10.04 -1.42
N ARG A 117 12.19 9.04 -2.15
CA ARG A 117 10.77 8.89 -2.44
C ARG A 117 10.35 7.42 -2.50
N MET A 118 9.09 7.16 -2.17
CA MET A 118 8.47 5.85 -2.32
C MET A 118 7.81 5.74 -3.69
N GLU A 119 8.26 4.77 -4.49
CA GLU A 119 7.78 4.52 -5.84
C GLU A 119 6.83 3.32 -5.85
N ILE A 120 5.67 3.48 -6.46
CA ILE A 120 4.73 2.38 -6.71
C ILE A 120 4.98 1.90 -8.13
N ARG A 121 5.44 0.64 -8.28
CA ARG A 121 5.82 0.04 -9.56
C ARG A 121 4.97 -1.19 -9.86
N ALA A 122 4.59 -1.33 -11.13
CA ALA A 122 3.82 -2.48 -11.59
C ALA A 122 4.68 -3.76 -11.60
N LEU A 123 4.24 -4.80 -10.88
CA LEU A 123 4.86 -6.13 -10.85
C LEU A 123 4.55 -6.95 -12.11
N ARG A 124 3.40 -6.68 -12.73
CA ARG A 124 2.89 -7.35 -13.93
C ARG A 124 2.15 -6.35 -14.81
N ASN A 125 1.75 -6.78 -16.00
CA ASN A 125 0.84 -5.98 -16.80
C ASN A 125 -0.50 -5.81 -16.07
N ILE A 126 -1.00 -4.58 -16.01
CA ILE A 126 -2.27 -4.19 -15.39
C ILE A 126 -3.23 -3.79 -16.51
N ALA A 127 -4.44 -4.34 -16.50
CA ALA A 127 -5.45 -4.04 -17.49
C ALA A 127 -6.20 -2.73 -17.18
N PRO A 128 -6.76 -2.04 -18.21
CA PRO A 128 -7.66 -0.92 -17.95
C PRO A 128 -8.83 -1.34 -17.05
N GLY A 129 -9.14 -0.51 -16.05
CA GLY A 129 -10.19 -0.77 -15.05
C GLY A 129 -9.79 -1.68 -13.90
N GLU A 130 -8.59 -2.27 -13.93
CA GLU A 130 -8.07 -3.07 -12.81
C GLU A 130 -7.67 -2.16 -11.63
N GLU A 131 -8.00 -2.58 -10.41
CA GLU A 131 -7.58 -1.86 -9.21
C GLU A 131 -6.11 -2.10 -8.92
N ILE A 132 -5.37 -1.02 -8.70
CA ILE A 132 -3.96 -1.04 -8.32
C ILE A 132 -3.87 -1.36 -6.83
N SER A 133 -3.01 -2.31 -6.48
CA SER A 133 -2.83 -2.76 -5.12
C SER A 133 -1.39 -3.19 -4.84
N PHE A 134 -0.96 -3.05 -3.59
CA PHE A 134 0.33 -3.57 -3.14
C PHE A 134 0.21 -4.28 -1.78
N ASP A 135 1.23 -5.05 -1.42
CA ASP A 135 1.31 -5.67 -0.08
C ASP A 135 1.70 -4.61 0.95
N TYR A 136 0.84 -4.36 1.94
CA TYR A 136 1.12 -3.37 2.99
C TYR A 136 2.28 -3.76 3.91
N GLY A 137 2.72 -5.02 3.88
CA GLY A 137 3.86 -5.47 4.64
C GLY A 137 3.63 -5.62 6.15
N PHE A 138 2.37 -5.65 6.61
CA PHE A 138 2.07 -5.68 8.03
C PHE A 138 2.64 -6.92 8.73
N GLU A 139 3.07 -6.71 9.97
CA GLU A 139 3.61 -7.74 10.84
C GLU A 139 2.56 -8.80 11.23
N LEU A 140 3.06 -9.94 11.71
CA LEU A 140 2.21 -11.00 12.22
C LEU A 140 1.63 -10.70 13.63
N ALA A 141 2.22 -9.75 14.36
CA ALA A 141 1.67 -9.26 15.61
C ALA A 141 0.39 -8.44 15.32
N GLY A 142 -0.63 -8.58 16.13
CA GLY A 142 -1.87 -7.81 15.96
C GLY A 142 -2.68 -8.08 14.67
N PHE A 143 -2.36 -9.13 13.90
CA PHE A 143 -2.97 -9.37 12.60
C PHE A 143 -4.51 -9.39 12.60
N PHE A 144 -5.13 -9.78 13.71
CA PHE A 144 -6.59 -9.85 13.84
C PHE A 144 -7.29 -8.48 13.79
N GLU A 145 -6.54 -7.39 13.97
CA GLU A 145 -7.03 -6.01 13.89
C GLU A 145 -7.13 -5.53 12.43
N HIS A 146 -6.50 -6.27 11.49
CA HIS A 146 -6.39 -5.91 10.09
C HIS A 146 -7.03 -6.96 9.17
N PRO A 147 -8.38 -7.10 9.16
CA PRO A 147 -9.05 -8.03 8.27
C PRO A 147 -8.87 -7.61 6.80
N CYS A 148 -8.49 -8.58 5.93
CA CYS A 148 -8.35 -8.35 4.50
C CYS A 148 -9.63 -8.68 3.76
N ARG A 149 -10.04 -7.80 2.85
CA ARG A 149 -11.24 -7.92 2.00
C ARG A 149 -10.90 -7.88 0.50
N CYS A 150 -9.63 -8.16 0.11
CA CYS A 150 -9.18 -8.00 -1.26
C CYS A 150 -9.88 -8.93 -2.28
N GLY A 151 -10.58 -9.97 -1.84
CA GLY A 151 -11.29 -10.90 -2.72
C GLY A 151 -10.40 -11.82 -3.56
N ALA A 152 -9.08 -11.76 -3.42
CA ALA A 152 -8.16 -12.60 -4.16
C ALA A 152 -8.32 -14.09 -3.78
N ARG A 153 -8.09 -15.01 -4.73
CA ARG A 153 -8.21 -16.47 -4.50
C ARG A 153 -7.24 -16.97 -3.43
N ASN A 154 -6.06 -16.33 -3.32
CA ASN A 154 -5.01 -16.65 -2.36
C ASN A 154 -5.11 -15.79 -1.09
N CYS A 155 -6.23 -15.08 -0.88
CA CYS A 155 -6.43 -14.23 0.30
C CYS A 155 -6.40 -15.06 1.59
N VAL A 156 -5.56 -14.63 2.53
CA VAL A 156 -5.40 -15.29 3.84
C VAL A 156 -6.36 -14.73 4.91
N GLY A 157 -7.25 -13.78 4.54
CA GLY A 157 -8.26 -13.19 5.41
C GLY A 157 -7.77 -12.03 6.28
N TYR A 158 -6.49 -11.75 6.27
CA TYR A 158 -5.87 -10.67 7.05
C TYR A 158 -4.77 -9.99 6.24
N ILE A 159 -4.50 -8.71 6.54
CA ILE A 159 -3.39 -7.95 5.96
C ILE A 159 -2.12 -8.34 6.72
N VAL A 160 -1.31 -9.18 6.09
CA VAL A 160 -0.02 -9.65 6.62
C VAL A 160 0.96 -9.78 5.46
N ALA A 161 2.19 -9.35 5.69
CA ALA A 161 3.27 -9.42 4.72
C ALA A 161 3.38 -10.80 4.05
N ARG A 162 3.55 -10.84 2.74
CA ARG A 162 3.60 -12.07 1.93
C ARG A 162 4.50 -13.15 2.54
N PRO A 163 5.74 -12.86 3.00
CA PRO A 163 6.61 -13.87 3.61
C PRO A 163 6.05 -14.48 4.91
N LEU A 164 5.18 -13.75 5.61
CA LEU A 164 4.61 -14.14 6.90
C LEU A 164 3.29 -14.93 6.79
N ARG A 165 2.63 -14.91 5.60
CA ARG A 165 1.33 -15.58 5.37
C ARG A 165 1.34 -17.09 5.67
N PRO A 166 2.41 -17.86 5.36
CA PRO A 166 2.46 -19.28 5.76
C PRO A 166 2.45 -19.47 7.28
N ALA A 167 3.09 -18.57 8.04
CA ALA A 167 3.08 -18.62 9.51
C ALA A 167 1.69 -18.29 10.08
N LEU A 168 1.01 -17.30 9.50
CA LEU A 168 -0.37 -16.97 9.81
C LEU A 168 -1.30 -18.16 9.61
N LEU A 169 -1.25 -18.82 8.46
CA LEU A 169 -2.11 -19.98 8.15
C LEU A 169 -1.90 -21.12 9.15
N ARG A 170 -0.64 -21.40 9.55
CA ARG A 170 -0.33 -22.38 10.61
C ARG A 170 -0.95 -21.98 11.96
N LYS A 171 -0.88 -20.69 12.32
CA LYS A 171 -1.46 -20.14 13.57
C LYS A 171 -2.99 -20.29 13.59
N LEU A 172 -3.66 -19.96 12.47
CA LEU A 172 -5.11 -20.11 12.32
C LEU A 172 -5.56 -21.56 12.37
N ALA A 173 -4.82 -22.48 11.74
CA ALA A 173 -5.13 -23.92 11.77
C ALA A 173 -5.03 -24.51 13.18
N LYS A 174 -4.02 -24.11 13.97
CA LYS A 174 -3.90 -24.52 15.39
C LYS A 174 -5.09 -24.04 16.22
N LYS A 175 -5.51 -22.78 16.03
CA LYS A 175 -6.65 -22.20 16.75
C LYS A 175 -7.96 -22.94 16.45
N LYS A 176 -8.21 -23.33 15.19
CA LYS A 176 -9.39 -24.11 14.80
C LYS A 176 -9.42 -25.48 15.48
N ARG A 177 -8.28 -26.19 15.58
CA ARG A 177 -8.19 -27.50 16.25
C ARG A 177 -8.48 -27.42 17.74
N SER A 178 -7.98 -26.39 18.43
CA SER A 178 -8.21 -26.21 19.88
C SER A 178 -9.67 -25.87 20.24
N HIS A 179 -10.49 -25.40 19.29
CA HIS A 179 -11.91 -25.12 19.51
C HIS A 179 -12.80 -26.33 19.20
N LEU A 180 -12.32 -27.31 18.42
CA LEU A 180 -13.05 -28.56 18.09
C LEU A 180 -12.85 -29.65 19.15
N THR A 181 -11.93 -29.47 20.09
CA THR A 181 -11.61 -30.41 21.18
C THR A 181 -12.16 -29.97 22.55
N LYS A 182 -12.98 -28.94 22.58
CA LYS A 182 -13.80 -28.51 23.72
C LYS A 182 -15.27 -28.71 23.45
#